data_3a09a2f8b522990604556d5c40244c8d
#
_entry.id   3a09a2f8b522990604556d5c40244c8d
#
_cell.length_a   1.000
_cell.length_b   1.000
_cell.length_c   1.000
_cell.angle_alpha   90.00
_cell.angle_beta   90.00
_cell.angle_gamma   90.00
#
_symmetry.space_group_name_H-M   'P 1'
#
loop_
_entity.id
_entity.type
_entity.pdbx_description
1 polymer ?
#
loop_
_entity_poly.entity_id
_entity_poly.type
_entity_poly.pdbx_seq_one_letter_code
_entity_poly.pdbx_strand_id
1 'polypeptide(L)'
;MPWGKRAFDLSVSLVLLLLLWPVMLLVALVLLVAEGRPILYMSERMAAPGRPFRLIKFRTMAVGADAVGGVTGGDKAAAMSRLHRFLRRTRADELPQLWNVLRGEMSLVGPRPPLRRYVEAYPELYGRVLQARPGITGLATLVFHEEEERLLAACRTPDETEAVYRRLCIPRKARLDLLYQRRWSLWLDLCLVARTALRPFRRSPDPAPPPPQAPGATTPSATPQPSVP
;
A
#
# COMPACT_ATOMS: atom_id res chain seq x y z
N MET A 1 15.48 -11.08 -13.56
CA MET A 1 15.73 -9.62 -13.43
C MET A 1 17.08 -9.31 -14.03
N PRO A 2 17.22 -8.33 -14.96
CA PRO A 2 18.50 -7.96 -15.56
C PRO A 2 19.49 -7.44 -14.49
N TRP A 3 20.78 -7.76 -14.65
CA TRP A 3 21.83 -7.30 -13.74
C TRP A 3 21.88 -5.78 -13.60
N GLY A 4 21.66 -5.03 -14.71
CA GLY A 4 21.64 -3.58 -14.68
C GLY A 4 20.54 -3.01 -13.78
N LYS A 5 19.35 -3.63 -13.75
CA LYS A 5 18.28 -3.22 -12.82
C LYS A 5 18.68 -3.46 -11.36
N ARG A 6 19.33 -4.59 -11.08
CA ARG A 6 19.78 -4.88 -9.71
C ARG A 6 20.86 -3.91 -9.24
N ALA A 7 21.82 -3.60 -10.10
CA ALA A 7 22.87 -2.61 -9.81
C ALA A 7 22.23 -1.23 -9.55
N PHE A 8 21.29 -0.80 -10.40
CA PHE A 8 20.51 0.43 -10.19
C PHE A 8 19.78 0.43 -8.85
N ASP A 9 19.03 -0.62 -8.54
CA ASP A 9 18.28 -0.73 -7.27
C ASP A 9 19.22 -0.62 -6.06
N LEU A 10 20.37 -1.31 -6.08
CA LEU A 10 21.33 -1.29 -4.98
C LEU A 10 21.97 0.09 -4.82
N SER A 11 22.48 0.67 -5.91
CA SER A 11 23.16 1.96 -5.89
C SER A 11 22.22 3.08 -5.41
N VAL A 12 21.02 3.15 -5.98
CA VAL A 12 20.06 4.18 -5.59
C VAL A 12 19.54 3.96 -4.16
N SER A 13 19.28 2.72 -3.75
CA SER A 13 18.84 2.44 -2.38
C SER A 13 19.91 2.77 -1.34
N LEU A 14 21.18 2.49 -1.64
CA LEU A 14 22.30 2.84 -0.77
C LEU A 14 22.44 4.36 -0.62
N VAL A 15 22.42 5.08 -1.73
CA VAL A 15 22.48 6.56 -1.73
C VAL A 15 21.31 7.15 -0.95
N LEU A 16 20.08 6.64 -1.19
CA LEU A 16 18.89 7.11 -0.46
C LEU A 16 18.98 6.79 1.04
N LEU A 17 19.48 5.63 1.43
CA LEU A 17 19.69 5.31 2.84
C LEU A 17 20.72 6.24 3.49
N LEU A 18 21.86 6.50 2.83
CA LEU A 18 22.89 7.40 3.33
C LEU A 18 22.40 8.85 3.41
N LEU A 19 21.50 9.27 2.51
CA LEU A 19 20.94 10.62 2.51
C LEU A 19 19.80 10.78 3.51
N LEU A 20 18.92 9.78 3.62
CA LEU A 20 17.66 9.87 4.37
C LEU A 20 17.74 9.27 5.79
N TRP A 21 18.91 8.70 6.20
CA TRP A 21 19.02 8.15 7.55
C TRP A 21 18.73 9.17 8.67
N PRO A 22 19.10 10.48 8.57
CA PRO A 22 18.75 11.43 9.61
C PRO A 22 17.24 11.66 9.70
N VAL A 23 16.57 11.69 8.52
CA VAL A 23 15.10 11.80 8.45
C VAL A 23 14.45 10.55 9.06
N MET A 24 14.96 9.36 8.75
CA MET A 24 14.46 8.11 9.33
C MET A 24 14.64 8.08 10.85
N LEU A 25 15.78 8.57 11.36
CA LEU A 25 16.03 8.68 12.80
C LEU A 25 15.06 9.67 13.45
N LEU A 26 14.84 10.83 12.83
CA LEU A 26 13.86 11.82 13.30
C LEU A 26 12.46 11.23 13.37
N VAL A 27 11.99 10.56 12.29
CA VAL A 27 10.70 9.89 12.28
C VAL A 27 10.59 8.83 13.37
N ALA A 28 11.66 8.02 13.55
CA ALA A 28 11.70 7.02 14.60
C ALA A 28 11.58 7.63 16.01
N LEU A 29 12.29 8.74 16.26
CA LEU A 29 12.25 9.46 17.54
C LEU A 29 10.86 10.07 17.79
N VAL A 30 10.29 10.73 16.78
CA VAL A 30 8.93 11.30 16.88
C VAL A 30 7.91 10.22 17.18
N LEU A 31 7.95 9.07 16.48
CA LEU A 31 7.06 7.95 16.76
C LEU A 31 7.28 7.36 18.15
N LEU A 32 8.53 7.25 18.58
CA LEU A 32 8.86 6.75 19.94
C LEU A 32 8.25 7.63 21.04
N VAL A 33 8.36 8.93 20.88
CA VAL A 33 7.86 9.90 21.88
C VAL A 33 6.33 10.02 21.83
N ALA A 34 5.75 10.08 20.63
CA ALA A 34 4.31 10.30 20.46
C ALA A 34 3.46 9.03 20.66
N GLU A 35 3.96 7.87 20.24
CA GLU A 35 3.17 6.64 20.11
C GLU A 35 3.78 5.45 20.91
N GLY A 36 5.02 5.58 21.37
CA GLY A 36 5.74 4.50 22.05
C GLY A 36 6.18 3.36 21.13
N ARG A 37 6.60 2.24 21.75
CA ARG A 37 7.02 1.04 21.02
C ARG A 37 5.83 0.17 20.62
N PRO A 38 5.95 -0.64 19.51
CA PRO A 38 7.05 -0.73 18.57
C PRO A 38 7.03 0.41 17.54
N ILE A 39 8.22 0.90 17.12
CA ILE A 39 8.38 1.97 16.12
C ILE A 39 8.19 1.41 14.70
N LEU A 40 8.72 0.20 14.46
CA LEU A 40 8.63 -0.49 13.19
C LEU A 40 7.47 -1.48 13.19
N TYR A 41 6.83 -1.58 12.05
CA TYR A 41 5.84 -2.59 11.75
C TYR A 41 6.37 -3.52 10.67
N MET A 42 6.24 -4.82 10.91
CA MET A 42 6.65 -5.87 9.98
C MET A 42 5.42 -6.66 9.54
N SER A 43 5.20 -6.75 8.24
CA SER A 43 4.10 -7.56 7.69
C SER A 43 4.62 -8.59 6.70
N GLU A 44 4.01 -9.77 6.71
CA GLU A 44 4.30 -10.78 5.70
C GLU A 44 3.75 -10.33 4.35
N ARG A 45 4.60 -10.42 3.32
CA ARG A 45 4.28 -10.16 1.94
C ARG A 45 4.92 -11.22 1.05
N MET A 46 4.45 -11.30 -0.19
CA MET A 46 4.95 -12.29 -1.13
C MET A 46 5.89 -11.64 -2.15
N ALA A 47 7.11 -12.18 -2.26
CA ALA A 47 8.08 -11.81 -3.30
C ALA A 47 7.85 -12.60 -4.61
N ALA A 48 7.32 -13.82 -4.47
CA ALA A 48 6.87 -14.71 -5.54
C ALA A 48 5.88 -15.72 -4.92
N PRO A 49 5.12 -16.48 -5.71
CA PRO A 49 4.37 -17.62 -5.19
C PRO A 49 5.27 -18.54 -4.35
N GLY A 50 4.84 -18.86 -3.13
CA GLY A 50 5.61 -19.68 -2.19
C GLY A 50 6.84 -19.01 -1.56
N ARG A 51 7.14 -17.74 -1.86
CA ARG A 51 8.30 -17.02 -1.30
C ARG A 51 7.89 -15.80 -0.49
N PRO A 52 7.53 -15.97 0.79
CA PRO A 52 7.21 -14.85 1.67
C PRO A 52 8.48 -14.09 2.08
N PHE A 53 8.30 -12.81 2.44
CA PHE A 53 9.31 -12.00 3.09
C PHE A 53 8.65 -11.04 4.09
N ARG A 54 9.43 -10.44 4.98
CA ARG A 54 8.96 -9.44 5.95
C ARG A 54 9.18 -8.03 5.41
N LEU A 55 8.09 -7.40 5.01
CA LEU A 55 8.07 -5.98 4.64
C LEU A 55 8.24 -5.12 5.89
N ILE A 56 9.21 -4.22 5.88
CA ILE A 56 9.52 -3.33 7.01
C ILE A 56 9.00 -1.93 6.70
N LYS A 57 8.26 -1.34 7.64
CA LYS A 57 7.83 0.06 7.53
C LYS A 57 7.72 0.70 8.92
N PHE A 58 7.68 2.02 9.00
CA PHE A 58 7.29 2.68 10.24
C PHE A 58 5.83 2.39 10.56
N ARG A 59 5.54 2.24 11.86
CA ARG A 59 4.17 2.00 12.33
C ARG A 59 3.32 3.24 12.13
N THR A 60 2.23 3.10 11.42
CA THR A 60 1.24 4.16 11.14
C THR A 60 -0.19 3.72 11.45
N MET A 61 -0.35 2.77 12.37
CA MET A 61 -1.63 2.29 12.90
C MET A 61 -1.45 1.90 14.36
N ALA A 62 -2.53 1.96 15.13
CA ALA A 62 -2.54 1.49 16.50
C ALA A 62 -2.16 0.00 16.59
N VAL A 63 -1.58 -0.40 17.72
CA VAL A 63 -1.25 -1.81 17.98
C VAL A 63 -2.54 -2.63 18.00
N GLY A 64 -2.57 -3.73 17.25
CA GLY A 64 -3.76 -4.60 17.15
C GLY A 64 -4.75 -4.22 16.05
N ALA A 65 -4.60 -3.07 15.39
CA ALA A 65 -5.47 -2.70 14.26
C ALA A 65 -5.37 -3.64 13.04
N ASP A 66 -4.33 -4.47 13.00
CA ASP A 66 -4.13 -5.48 11.94
C ASP A 66 -5.00 -6.74 12.14
N ALA A 67 -5.49 -6.98 13.37
CA ALA A 67 -6.33 -8.14 13.67
C ALA A 67 -7.65 -8.16 12.86
N VAL A 68 -8.08 -6.99 12.40
CA VAL A 68 -9.26 -6.83 11.52
C VAL A 68 -8.93 -7.07 10.06
N GLY A 69 -7.77 -7.62 9.73
CA GLY A 69 -7.35 -8.11 8.40
C GLY A 69 -7.75 -7.23 7.20
N GLY A 70 -6.95 -7.24 6.13
CA GLY A 70 -7.37 -6.69 4.87
C GLY A 70 -6.74 -5.38 4.43
N VAL A 71 -7.24 -4.85 3.33
CA VAL A 71 -6.83 -3.57 2.73
C VAL A 71 -7.34 -2.43 3.60
N THR A 72 -6.61 -1.35 3.67
CA THR A 72 -7.05 -0.13 4.37
C THR A 72 -8.19 0.51 3.58
N GLY A 73 -9.39 0.49 4.13
CA GLY A 73 -10.57 1.18 3.61
C GLY A 73 -10.99 2.35 4.51
N GLY A 74 -12.16 2.91 4.25
CA GLY A 74 -12.73 4.01 5.02
C GLY A 74 -12.91 3.69 6.51
N ASP A 75 -13.15 2.42 6.84
CA ASP A 75 -13.28 1.86 8.19
C ASP A 75 -12.03 2.08 9.06
N LYS A 76 -10.85 2.03 8.45
CA LYS A 76 -9.56 2.19 9.14
C LYS A 76 -9.01 3.63 9.12
N ALA A 77 -9.53 4.47 8.24
CA ALA A 77 -9.07 5.86 8.10
C ALA A 77 -9.37 6.70 9.36
N ALA A 78 -10.49 6.44 10.02
CA ALA A 78 -10.91 7.14 11.24
C ALA A 78 -9.98 6.88 12.45
N ALA A 79 -9.29 5.74 12.49
CA ALA A 79 -8.41 5.35 13.60
C ALA A 79 -6.97 5.89 13.47
N MET A 80 -6.68 6.72 12.47
CA MET A 80 -5.33 7.23 12.23
C MET A 80 -5.11 8.61 12.85
N SER A 81 -4.01 8.78 13.60
CA SER A 81 -3.57 10.08 14.12
C SER A 81 -3.17 11.03 12.98
N ARG A 82 -3.05 12.34 13.27
CA ARG A 82 -2.56 13.34 12.30
C ARG A 82 -1.14 13.00 11.82
N LEU A 83 -0.29 12.52 12.72
CA LEU A 83 1.07 12.10 12.43
C LEU A 83 1.07 10.91 11.46
N HIS A 84 0.26 9.89 11.71
CA HIS A 84 0.15 8.72 10.83
C HIS A 84 -0.30 9.10 9.41
N ARG A 85 -1.29 10.00 9.30
CA ARG A 85 -1.76 10.52 8.00
C ARG A 85 -0.66 11.28 7.27
N PHE A 86 0.11 12.11 7.98
CA PHE A 86 1.25 12.81 7.40
C PHE A 86 2.31 11.86 6.87
N LEU A 87 2.73 10.85 7.67
CA LEU A 87 3.73 9.87 7.26
C LEU A 87 3.29 9.08 6.03
N ARG A 88 2.02 8.65 5.97
CA ARG A 88 1.47 7.96 4.80
C ARG A 88 1.38 8.84 3.56
N ARG A 89 0.94 10.10 3.73
CA ARG A 89 0.84 11.04 2.61
C ARG A 89 2.20 11.35 2.00
N THR A 90 3.23 11.49 2.83
CA THR A 90 4.62 11.71 2.39
C THR A 90 5.35 10.43 2.01
N ARG A 91 4.76 9.26 2.26
CA ARG A 91 5.39 7.93 2.15
C ARG A 91 6.66 7.77 2.98
N ALA A 92 6.86 8.61 3.98
CA ALA A 92 7.98 8.48 4.90
C ALA A 92 7.92 7.18 5.72
N ASP A 93 6.72 6.63 5.92
CA ASP A 93 6.53 5.32 6.55
C ASP A 93 7.11 4.16 5.74
N GLU A 94 7.32 4.30 4.45
CA GLU A 94 7.86 3.26 3.57
C GLU A 94 9.41 3.31 3.43
N LEU A 95 10.08 4.34 3.99
CA LEU A 95 11.55 4.47 3.90
C LEU A 95 12.33 3.24 4.41
N PRO A 96 11.91 2.53 5.50
CA PRO A 96 12.61 1.33 5.92
C PRO A 96 12.61 0.18 4.89
N GLN A 97 11.71 0.21 3.89
CA GLN A 97 11.70 -0.79 2.81
C GLN A 97 12.94 -0.72 1.92
N LEU A 98 13.71 0.39 1.94
CA LEU A 98 15.02 0.45 1.29
C LEU A 98 15.94 -0.68 1.78
N TRP A 99 15.79 -1.10 3.03
CA TRP A 99 16.50 -2.27 3.56
C TRP A 99 16.06 -3.58 2.90
N ASN A 100 14.76 -3.75 2.62
CA ASN A 100 14.27 -4.90 1.87
C ASN A 100 14.84 -4.94 0.43
N VAL A 101 15.03 -3.76 -0.18
CA VAL A 101 15.67 -3.67 -1.50
C VAL A 101 17.13 -4.11 -1.42
N LEU A 102 17.91 -3.66 -0.43
CA LEU A 102 19.30 -4.08 -0.24
C LEU A 102 19.41 -5.59 0.00
N ARG A 103 18.48 -6.18 0.75
CA ARG A 103 18.42 -7.64 0.98
C ARG A 103 18.02 -8.44 -0.27
N GLY A 104 17.52 -7.78 -1.32
CA GLY A 104 17.09 -8.44 -2.54
C GLY A 104 15.68 -9.02 -2.49
N GLU A 105 14.94 -8.74 -1.44
CA GLU A 105 13.53 -9.13 -1.27
C GLU A 105 12.61 -8.28 -2.15
N MET A 106 13.01 -7.01 -2.37
CA MET A 106 12.29 -6.01 -3.17
C MET A 106 13.19 -5.33 -4.21
N SER A 107 12.58 -4.53 -5.04
CA SER A 107 13.14 -3.56 -5.98
C SER A 107 12.65 -2.16 -5.60
N LEU A 108 13.27 -1.11 -6.12
CA LEU A 108 12.72 0.25 -6.01
C LEU A 108 11.41 0.36 -6.78
N VAL A 109 11.37 -0.19 -8.00
CA VAL A 109 10.21 -0.13 -8.89
C VAL A 109 9.75 -1.53 -9.27
N GLY A 110 8.47 -1.79 -9.06
CA GLY A 110 7.84 -3.07 -9.35
C GLY A 110 6.38 -3.13 -8.88
N PRO A 111 5.71 -4.27 -9.01
CA PRO A 111 4.38 -4.48 -8.47
C PRO A 111 4.38 -4.32 -6.94
N ARG A 112 3.32 -3.76 -6.38
CA ARG A 112 3.21 -3.64 -4.92
C ARG A 112 3.16 -5.03 -4.29
N PRO A 113 3.96 -5.30 -3.21
CA PRO A 113 4.00 -6.62 -2.58
C PRO A 113 2.61 -7.07 -2.10
N PRO A 114 2.03 -8.14 -2.66
CA PRO A 114 0.70 -8.62 -2.29
C PRO A 114 0.71 -9.36 -0.97
N LEU A 115 -0.46 -9.46 -0.33
CA LEU A 115 -0.70 -10.37 0.78
C LEU A 115 -0.73 -11.83 0.29
N ARG A 116 -0.30 -12.76 1.13
CA ARG A 116 -0.33 -14.22 0.86
C ARG A 116 -1.70 -14.67 0.33
N ARG A 117 -2.78 -14.30 1.01
CA ARG A 117 -4.15 -14.69 0.66
C ARG A 117 -4.56 -14.31 -0.76
N TYR A 118 -4.03 -13.22 -1.33
CA TYR A 118 -4.32 -12.83 -2.71
C TYR A 118 -3.51 -13.66 -3.71
N VAL A 119 -2.27 -13.99 -3.37
CA VAL A 119 -1.42 -14.84 -4.22
C VAL A 119 -1.99 -16.25 -4.28
N GLU A 120 -2.48 -16.78 -3.16
CA GLU A 120 -3.13 -18.09 -3.08
C GLU A 120 -4.50 -18.12 -3.76
N ALA A 121 -5.27 -17.02 -3.66
CA ALA A 121 -6.57 -16.92 -4.34
C ALA A 121 -6.46 -16.73 -5.86
N TYR A 122 -5.36 -16.17 -6.37
CA TYR A 122 -5.14 -15.88 -7.80
C TYR A 122 -3.74 -16.33 -8.25
N PRO A 123 -3.40 -17.63 -8.16
CA PRO A 123 -2.04 -18.13 -8.35
C PRO A 123 -1.50 -17.86 -9.76
N GLU A 124 -2.32 -18.05 -10.80
CA GLU A 124 -1.91 -17.80 -12.20
C GLU A 124 -1.63 -16.30 -12.45
N LEU A 125 -2.47 -15.43 -11.90
CA LEU A 125 -2.31 -13.99 -12.05
C LEU A 125 -1.02 -13.52 -11.40
N TYR A 126 -0.84 -13.87 -10.12
CA TYR A 126 0.34 -13.46 -9.37
C TYR A 126 1.60 -14.23 -9.78
N GLY A 127 1.49 -15.43 -10.34
CA GLY A 127 2.59 -16.13 -10.99
C GLY A 127 3.20 -15.32 -12.14
N ARG A 128 2.38 -14.56 -12.88
CA ARG A 128 2.83 -13.64 -13.93
C ARG A 128 3.29 -12.29 -13.38
N VAL A 129 2.50 -11.67 -12.50
CA VAL A 129 2.80 -10.36 -11.92
C VAL A 129 4.11 -10.38 -11.14
N LEU A 130 4.37 -11.42 -10.36
CA LEU A 130 5.56 -11.56 -9.51
C LEU A 130 6.77 -12.16 -10.22
N GLN A 131 6.76 -12.26 -11.54
CA GLN A 131 7.99 -12.44 -12.34
C GLN A 131 8.90 -11.21 -12.20
N ALA A 132 8.32 -10.01 -12.03
CA ALA A 132 9.06 -8.85 -11.55
C ALA A 132 9.10 -8.86 -10.01
N ARG A 133 10.26 -8.46 -9.43
CA ARG A 133 10.33 -8.25 -7.98
C ARG A 133 9.35 -7.18 -7.53
N PRO A 134 8.69 -7.37 -6.38
CA PRO A 134 7.87 -6.33 -5.78
C PRO A 134 8.66 -5.04 -5.56
N GLY A 135 8.01 -3.89 -5.76
CA GLY A 135 8.62 -2.57 -5.64
C GLY A 135 8.08 -1.75 -4.48
N ILE A 136 8.90 -0.78 -4.02
CA ILE A 136 8.45 0.29 -3.11
C ILE A 136 7.43 1.16 -3.85
N THR A 137 7.73 1.49 -5.12
CA THR A 137 6.82 2.16 -6.03
C THR A 137 6.61 1.34 -7.30
N GLY A 138 5.66 1.73 -8.13
CA GLY A 138 5.39 1.06 -9.41
C GLY A 138 4.33 1.77 -10.23
N LEU A 139 4.17 1.35 -11.47
CA LEU A 139 3.21 1.96 -12.40
C LEU A 139 1.79 1.90 -11.84
N ALA A 140 1.35 0.74 -11.35
CA ALA A 140 0.04 0.58 -10.73
C ALA A 140 -0.13 1.48 -9.50
N THR A 141 0.89 1.59 -8.67
CA THR A 141 0.87 2.44 -7.47
C THR A 141 0.71 3.93 -7.81
N LEU A 142 1.31 4.40 -8.90
CA LEU A 142 1.25 5.82 -9.27
C LEU A 142 -0.01 6.18 -10.06
N VAL A 143 -0.44 5.28 -10.95
CA VAL A 143 -1.56 5.56 -11.87
C VAL A 143 -2.92 5.27 -11.23
N PHE A 144 -3.02 4.21 -10.43
CA PHE A 144 -4.31 3.72 -9.94
C PHE A 144 -4.61 4.09 -8.48
N HIS A 145 -3.66 4.66 -7.75
CA HIS A 145 -3.83 4.94 -6.32
C HIS A 145 -5.04 5.83 -5.98
N GLU A 146 -5.24 6.92 -6.69
CA GLU A 146 -6.35 7.83 -6.41
C GLU A 146 -7.71 7.19 -6.70
N GLU A 147 -7.78 6.38 -7.76
CA GLU A 147 -8.99 5.62 -8.08
C GLU A 147 -9.23 4.51 -7.04
N GLU A 148 -8.18 3.80 -6.62
CA GLU A 148 -8.24 2.81 -5.55
C GLU A 148 -8.76 3.43 -4.24
N GLU A 149 -8.20 4.58 -3.85
CA GLU A 149 -8.66 5.30 -2.64
C GLU A 149 -10.14 5.69 -2.74
N ARG A 150 -10.59 6.21 -3.87
CA ARG A 150 -12.01 6.55 -4.08
C ARG A 150 -12.93 5.33 -3.97
N LEU A 151 -12.55 4.23 -4.63
CA LEU A 151 -13.33 2.98 -4.61
C LEU A 151 -13.44 2.43 -3.20
N LEU A 152 -12.35 2.42 -2.44
CA LEU A 152 -12.32 1.85 -1.09
C LEU A 152 -12.88 2.81 -0.02
N ALA A 153 -12.80 4.12 -0.23
CA ALA A 153 -13.40 5.10 0.68
C ALA A 153 -14.93 5.04 0.70
N ALA A 154 -15.56 4.56 -0.38
CA ALA A 154 -17.00 4.37 -0.46
C ALA A 154 -17.50 3.16 0.34
N CYS A 155 -16.61 2.21 0.68
CA CYS A 155 -16.95 0.98 1.41
C CYS A 155 -17.15 1.27 2.90
N ARG A 156 -18.19 0.68 3.50
CA ARG A 156 -18.53 0.88 4.91
C ARG A 156 -18.14 -0.29 5.81
N THR A 157 -17.95 -1.47 5.23
CA THR A 157 -17.59 -2.70 5.96
C THR A 157 -16.30 -3.30 5.43
N PRO A 158 -15.55 -4.06 6.27
CA PRO A 158 -14.38 -4.79 5.82
C PRO A 158 -14.66 -5.77 4.67
N ASP A 159 -15.80 -6.44 4.69
CA ASP A 159 -16.20 -7.42 3.67
C ASP A 159 -16.50 -6.72 2.33
N GLU A 160 -17.16 -5.58 2.37
CA GLU A 160 -17.39 -4.75 1.18
C GLU A 160 -16.07 -4.25 0.60
N THR A 161 -15.18 -3.75 1.46
CA THR A 161 -13.82 -3.32 1.07
C THR A 161 -13.06 -4.46 0.38
N GLU A 162 -13.10 -5.65 0.95
CA GLU A 162 -12.44 -6.84 0.40
C GLU A 162 -13.05 -7.25 -0.94
N ALA A 163 -14.38 -7.26 -1.06
CA ALA A 163 -15.09 -7.62 -2.29
C ALA A 163 -14.75 -6.63 -3.43
N VAL A 164 -14.80 -5.33 -3.15
CA VAL A 164 -14.44 -4.26 -4.11
C VAL A 164 -12.98 -4.38 -4.51
N TYR A 165 -12.08 -4.59 -3.55
CA TYR A 165 -10.65 -4.74 -3.82
C TYR A 165 -10.37 -5.92 -4.75
N ARG A 166 -10.96 -7.10 -4.47
CA ARG A 166 -10.78 -8.31 -5.29
C ARG A 166 -11.34 -8.12 -6.69
N ARG A 167 -12.55 -7.56 -6.81
CA ARG A 167 -13.27 -7.45 -8.07
C ARG A 167 -12.71 -6.36 -8.98
N LEU A 168 -12.36 -5.20 -8.43
CA LEU A 168 -12.02 -4.01 -9.22
C LEU A 168 -10.54 -3.67 -9.16
N CYS A 169 -9.91 -3.71 -7.95
CA CYS A 169 -8.54 -3.22 -7.80
C CYS A 169 -7.50 -4.23 -8.27
N ILE A 170 -7.62 -5.51 -7.88
CA ILE A 170 -6.63 -6.54 -8.26
C ILE A 170 -6.46 -6.65 -9.78
N PRO A 171 -7.53 -6.80 -10.60
CA PRO A 171 -7.36 -6.95 -12.04
C PRO A 171 -6.75 -5.71 -12.72
N ARG A 172 -7.12 -4.50 -12.27
CA ARG A 172 -6.61 -3.24 -12.82
C ARG A 172 -5.14 -3.05 -12.49
N LYS A 173 -4.75 -3.29 -11.23
CA LYS A 173 -3.34 -3.23 -10.79
C LYS A 173 -2.49 -4.24 -11.54
N ALA A 174 -2.95 -5.48 -11.66
CA ALA A 174 -2.24 -6.52 -12.39
C ALA A 174 -2.00 -6.16 -13.85
N ARG A 175 -2.99 -5.56 -14.54
CA ARG A 175 -2.81 -5.09 -15.92
C ARG A 175 -1.70 -4.04 -16.03
N LEU A 176 -1.65 -3.08 -15.11
CA LEU A 176 -0.63 -2.04 -15.06
C LEU A 176 0.75 -2.62 -14.74
N ASP A 177 0.83 -3.58 -13.81
CA ASP A 177 2.07 -4.24 -13.43
C ASP A 177 2.62 -5.11 -14.58
N LEU A 178 1.76 -5.82 -15.31
CA LEU A 178 2.14 -6.55 -16.53
C LEU A 178 2.55 -5.61 -17.67
N LEU A 179 1.90 -4.46 -17.81
CA LEU A 179 2.31 -3.43 -18.77
C LEU A 179 3.70 -2.90 -18.46
N TYR A 180 3.96 -2.61 -17.16
CA TYR A 180 5.28 -2.20 -16.70
C TYR A 180 6.35 -3.25 -17.06
N GLN A 181 6.10 -4.54 -16.82
CA GLN A 181 7.04 -5.61 -17.15
C GLN A 181 7.35 -5.66 -18.65
N ARG A 182 6.34 -5.50 -19.52
CA ARG A 182 6.51 -5.51 -20.98
C ARG A 182 7.29 -4.30 -21.51
N ARG A 183 7.15 -3.14 -20.85
CA ARG A 183 7.77 -1.86 -21.28
C ARG A 183 8.91 -1.43 -20.38
N TRP A 184 9.41 -2.35 -19.55
CA TRP A 184 10.45 -2.03 -18.61
C TRP A 184 11.70 -1.42 -19.29
N SER A 185 12.23 -0.36 -18.69
CA SER A 185 13.52 0.24 -18.98
C SER A 185 14.04 0.95 -17.73
N LEU A 186 15.36 1.14 -17.64
CA LEU A 186 15.95 1.92 -16.53
C LEU A 186 15.45 3.36 -16.52
N TRP A 187 15.21 3.94 -17.69
CA TRP A 187 14.62 5.27 -17.82
C TRP A 187 13.20 5.34 -17.23
N LEU A 188 12.38 4.34 -17.49
CA LEU A 188 11.05 4.23 -16.90
C LEU A 188 11.14 4.14 -15.38
N ASP A 189 12.06 3.33 -14.85
CA ASP A 189 12.29 3.21 -13.40
C ASP A 189 12.67 4.57 -12.78
N LEU A 190 13.62 5.28 -13.40
CA LEU A 190 14.02 6.62 -12.94
C LEU A 190 12.83 7.60 -12.94
N CYS A 191 12.03 7.61 -14.00
CA CYS A 191 10.83 8.45 -14.09
C CYS A 191 9.81 8.10 -12.98
N LEU A 192 9.59 6.82 -12.70
CA LEU A 192 8.64 6.38 -11.66
C LEU A 192 9.15 6.73 -10.25
N VAL A 193 10.45 6.57 -9.98
CA VAL A 193 11.08 6.99 -8.71
C VAL A 193 10.94 8.50 -8.53
N ALA A 194 11.31 9.29 -9.54
CA ALA A 194 11.21 10.75 -9.50
C ALA A 194 9.76 11.23 -9.27
N ARG A 195 8.78 10.65 -9.98
CA ARG A 195 7.36 10.95 -9.79
C ARG A 195 6.88 10.60 -8.38
N THR A 196 7.37 9.51 -7.80
CA THR A 196 7.03 9.12 -6.43
C THR A 196 7.58 10.13 -5.42
N ALA A 197 8.83 10.55 -5.58
CA ALA A 197 9.47 11.54 -4.71
C ALA A 197 8.81 12.92 -4.80
N LEU A 198 8.32 13.30 -5.98
CA LEU A 198 7.65 14.59 -6.20
C LEU A 198 6.17 14.61 -5.82
N ARG A 199 5.56 13.44 -5.59
CA ARG A 199 4.13 13.33 -5.30
C ARG A 199 3.67 14.10 -4.05
N PRO A 200 4.39 14.10 -2.91
CA PRO A 200 3.99 14.85 -1.72
C PRO A 200 3.86 16.36 -1.95
N PHE A 201 4.57 16.91 -2.95
CA PHE A 201 4.56 18.33 -3.30
C PHE A 201 3.49 18.70 -4.34
N ARG A 202 2.83 17.72 -4.95
CA ARG A 202 1.69 17.97 -5.83
C ARG A 202 0.43 18.08 -4.98
N ARG A 203 -0.30 19.18 -5.12
CA ARG A 203 -1.65 19.32 -4.56
C ARG A 203 -2.50 18.18 -5.15
N SER A 204 -2.94 17.26 -4.33
CA SER A 204 -4.04 16.37 -4.72
C SER A 204 -5.25 17.25 -4.96
N PRO A 205 -6.01 17.10 -6.05
CA PRO A 205 -7.33 17.69 -6.15
C PRO A 205 -8.13 17.24 -4.92
N ASP A 206 -8.93 18.15 -4.36
CA ASP A 206 -9.82 17.80 -3.26
C ASP A 206 -10.61 16.52 -3.60
N PRO A 207 -10.78 15.58 -2.66
CA PRO A 207 -11.56 14.39 -2.90
C PRO A 207 -12.94 14.82 -3.40
N ALA A 208 -13.34 14.29 -4.55
CA ALA A 208 -14.66 14.54 -5.11
C ALA A 208 -15.70 14.26 -4.02
N PRO A 209 -16.74 15.09 -3.88
CA PRO A 209 -17.80 14.87 -2.90
C PRO A 209 -18.38 13.47 -3.11
N PRO A 210 -18.77 12.78 -2.02
CA PRO A 210 -19.37 11.45 -2.13
C PRO A 210 -20.56 11.51 -3.10
N PRO A 211 -20.76 10.47 -3.93
CA PRO A 211 -21.90 10.44 -4.84
C PRO A 211 -23.19 10.66 -4.06
N PRO A 212 -24.17 11.39 -4.64
CA PRO A 212 -25.45 11.63 -3.99
C PRO A 212 -26.06 10.30 -3.59
N GLN A 213 -26.49 10.19 -2.34
CA GLN A 213 -27.16 9.02 -1.82
C GLN A 213 -28.39 8.77 -2.69
N ALA A 214 -28.52 7.56 -3.23
CA ALA A 214 -29.73 7.17 -3.96
C ALA A 214 -30.94 7.39 -3.04
N PRO A 215 -31.98 8.12 -3.47
CA PRO A 215 -33.17 8.29 -2.67
C PRO A 215 -33.87 6.94 -2.55
N GLY A 216 -33.99 6.38 -1.34
CA GLY A 216 -34.83 5.22 -1.11
C GLY A 216 -34.26 4.01 -0.38
N ALA A 217 -33.30 4.16 0.55
CA ALA A 217 -33.07 3.13 1.56
C ALA A 217 -33.87 3.51 2.83
N THR A 218 -35.16 3.22 2.80
CA THR A 218 -36.01 3.22 4.00
C THR A 218 -35.43 2.21 4.98
N THR A 219 -35.01 2.68 6.15
CA THR A 219 -34.68 1.87 7.32
C THR A 219 -35.82 0.87 7.55
N PRO A 220 -35.56 -0.43 7.67
CA PRO A 220 -36.58 -1.35 8.13
C PRO A 220 -36.96 -0.93 9.55
N SER A 221 -38.25 -0.56 9.74
CA SER A 221 -38.82 -0.27 11.03
C SER A 221 -38.61 -1.46 11.97
N ALA A 222 -38.08 -1.18 13.15
CA ALA A 222 -37.95 -2.15 14.23
C ALA A 222 -39.34 -2.79 14.49
N THR A 223 -39.43 -4.08 14.24
CA THR A 223 -40.56 -4.90 14.62
C THR A 223 -40.63 -4.96 16.15
N PRO A 224 -41.76 -4.60 16.81
CA PRO A 224 -41.87 -4.73 18.25
C PRO A 224 -41.86 -6.22 18.64
N GLN A 225 -41.00 -6.57 19.60
CA GLN A 225 -41.01 -7.93 20.18
C GLN A 225 -42.33 -8.16 20.92
N PRO A 226 -42.96 -9.34 20.77
CA PRO A 226 -44.11 -9.70 21.55
C PRO A 226 -43.67 -10.01 23.00
N SER A 227 -44.33 -9.33 23.95
CA SER A 227 -44.28 -9.65 25.37
C SER A 227 -44.90 -11.04 25.61
N VAL A 228 -44.08 -11.93 26.19
CA VAL A 228 -44.54 -13.25 26.66
C VAL A 228 -45.02 -13.08 28.10
N PRO A 229 -46.19 -13.67 28.47
CA PRO A 229 -46.79 -13.57 29.79
C PRO A 229 -46.01 -14.36 30.88
#